data_e2f6c08edaf1ac139a1d15c698fe5990
#
_entry.id   e2f6c08edaf1ac139a1d15c698fe5990
#
_cell.length_a   1.000
_cell.length_b   1.000
_cell.length_c   1.000
_cell.angle_alpha   90.00
_cell.angle_beta   90.00
_cell.angle_gamma   90.00
#
_symmetry.space_group_name_H-M   'P 1'
#
loop_
_entity.id
_entity.type
_entity.pdbx_description
1 polymer ?
#
loop_
_entity_poly.entity_id
_entity_poly.type
_entity_poly.pdbx_seq_one_letter_code
_entity_poly.pdbx_strand_id
1 'polypeptide(L)'
;VTSANLIDALKKVAETIREEREKSKLLERYFVSYEKYTEFLDKTDYSGVDRKLIEDFLKLGSLDECRLFIEEYFAAVGENNYKSLLLRQYMVMDIFYCVQEFLKGINVNADEIPPERKDIKLIPKAITNVETTLMYLTDLFIFALTMRDRASNDRYGTLIRDAKDYIAQNYSNSEFSLNMIATHIGVS
;
A
#
# COMPACT_ATOMS: atom_id res chain seq x y z
N VAL A 1 28.92 -53.11 -17.65
CA VAL A 1 28.69 -51.63 -17.58
C VAL A 1 29.52 -51.04 -18.71
N THR A 2 28.90 -50.57 -19.78
CA THR A 2 29.60 -49.92 -20.89
C THR A 2 30.13 -48.55 -20.43
N SER A 3 31.31 -48.15 -20.97
CA SER A 3 31.96 -46.87 -20.57
C SER A 3 31.04 -45.64 -20.80
N ALA A 4 30.10 -45.72 -21.72
CA ALA A 4 29.07 -44.70 -21.96
C ALA A 4 28.15 -44.50 -20.75
N ASN A 5 27.69 -45.56 -20.09
CA ASN A 5 26.83 -45.49 -18.91
C ASN A 5 27.54 -44.87 -17.69
N LEU A 6 28.88 -45.08 -17.59
CA LEU A 6 29.68 -44.49 -16.54
C LEU A 6 29.84 -42.96 -16.74
N ILE A 7 30.06 -42.53 -17.98
CA ILE A 7 30.19 -41.12 -18.35
C ILE A 7 28.87 -40.37 -18.08
N ASP A 8 27.72 -40.97 -18.44
CA ASP A 8 26.41 -40.36 -18.16
C ASP A 8 26.09 -40.29 -16.66
N ALA A 9 26.47 -41.30 -15.88
CA ALA A 9 26.35 -41.27 -14.45
C ALA A 9 27.19 -40.15 -13.80
N LEU A 10 28.44 -40.00 -14.26
CA LEU A 10 29.34 -38.92 -13.79
C LEU A 10 28.86 -37.54 -14.16
N LYS A 11 28.26 -37.34 -15.34
CA LYS A 11 27.63 -36.07 -15.73
C LYS A 11 26.47 -35.71 -14.81
N LYS A 12 25.57 -36.65 -14.53
CA LYS A 12 24.47 -36.45 -13.60
C LYS A 12 24.94 -36.08 -12.22
N VAL A 13 25.97 -36.75 -11.68
CA VAL A 13 26.55 -36.41 -10.37
C VAL A 13 27.14 -35.00 -10.40
N ALA A 14 27.87 -34.63 -11.47
CA ALA A 14 28.44 -33.30 -11.61
C ALA A 14 27.35 -32.20 -11.69
N GLU A 15 26.24 -32.44 -12.37
CA GLU A 15 25.10 -31.55 -12.42
C GLU A 15 24.45 -31.40 -11.05
N THR A 16 24.20 -32.48 -10.32
CA THR A 16 23.65 -32.45 -8.94
C THR A 16 24.55 -31.67 -8.00
N ILE A 17 25.88 -31.88 -8.04
CA ILE A 17 26.84 -31.13 -7.22
C ILE A 17 26.81 -29.63 -7.56
N ARG A 18 26.63 -29.29 -8.84
CA ARG A 18 26.52 -27.87 -9.27
C ARG A 18 25.26 -27.23 -8.75
N GLU A 19 24.13 -27.90 -8.85
CA GLU A 19 22.84 -27.43 -8.31
C GLU A 19 22.88 -27.24 -6.80
N GLU A 20 23.46 -28.19 -6.05
CA GLU A 20 23.60 -28.07 -4.59
C GLU A 20 24.56 -26.94 -4.18
N ARG A 21 25.64 -26.69 -4.95
CA ARG A 21 26.52 -25.53 -4.73
C ARG A 21 25.82 -24.21 -4.96
N GLU A 22 25.00 -24.10 -6.00
CA GLU A 22 24.24 -22.88 -6.28
C GLU A 22 23.18 -22.62 -5.19
N LYS A 23 22.50 -23.68 -4.73
CA LYS A 23 21.57 -23.59 -3.59
C LYS A 23 22.30 -23.15 -2.29
N SER A 24 23.47 -23.73 -2.01
CA SER A 24 24.27 -23.36 -0.84
C SER A 24 24.72 -21.89 -0.88
N LYS A 25 25.18 -21.40 -2.03
CA LYS A 25 25.52 -19.98 -2.23
C LYS A 25 24.31 -19.06 -2.06
N LEU A 26 23.14 -19.50 -2.51
CA LEU A 26 21.89 -18.75 -2.33
C LEU A 26 21.54 -18.67 -0.84
N LEU A 27 21.64 -19.77 -0.13
CA LEU A 27 21.40 -19.83 1.32
C LEU A 27 22.42 -18.98 2.09
N GLU A 28 23.73 -19.07 1.77
CA GLU A 28 24.74 -18.19 2.38
C GLU A 28 24.42 -16.71 2.17
N ARG A 29 24.03 -16.30 0.94
CA ARG A 29 23.60 -14.93 0.67
C ARG A 29 22.37 -14.55 1.48
N TYR A 30 21.44 -15.47 1.64
CA TYR A 30 20.22 -15.25 2.43
C TYR A 30 20.54 -15.07 3.91
N PHE A 31 21.42 -15.94 4.49
CA PHE A 31 21.84 -15.82 5.88
C PHE A 31 22.66 -14.57 6.16
N VAL A 32 23.61 -14.22 5.29
CA VAL A 32 24.36 -12.97 5.41
C VAL A 32 23.43 -11.74 5.29
N SER A 33 22.41 -11.84 4.45
CA SER A 33 21.38 -10.79 4.33
C SER A 33 20.53 -10.72 5.60
N TYR A 34 20.20 -11.87 6.23
CA TYR A 34 19.42 -11.93 7.44
C TYR A 34 20.19 -11.41 8.68
N GLU A 35 21.46 -11.76 8.83
CA GLU A 35 22.31 -11.21 9.90
C GLU A 35 22.48 -9.70 9.79
N LYS A 36 22.74 -9.19 8.58
CA LYS A 36 22.77 -7.75 8.33
C LYS A 36 21.43 -7.08 8.58
N TYR A 37 20.35 -7.80 8.32
CA TYR A 37 18.99 -7.34 8.57
C TYR A 37 18.71 -7.21 10.08
N THR A 38 19.04 -8.22 10.87
CA THR A 38 18.86 -8.17 12.33
C THR A 38 19.75 -7.11 12.98
N GLU A 39 21.02 -7.01 12.56
CA GLU A 39 21.92 -5.95 13.03
C GLU A 39 21.42 -4.54 12.64
N PHE A 40 20.81 -4.43 11.47
CA PHE A 40 20.19 -3.19 11.01
C PHE A 40 18.94 -2.87 11.83
N LEU A 41 18.06 -3.85 12.08
CA LEU A 41 16.87 -3.69 12.93
C LEU A 41 17.23 -3.24 14.35
N ASP A 42 18.26 -3.85 14.95
CA ASP A 42 18.71 -3.51 16.30
C ASP A 42 19.29 -2.08 16.40
N LYS A 43 19.78 -1.54 15.28
CA LYS A 43 20.39 -0.20 15.22
C LYS A 43 19.43 0.87 14.69
N THR A 44 18.29 0.49 14.18
CA THR A 44 17.35 1.41 13.52
C THR A 44 16.29 1.87 14.53
N ASP A 45 16.19 3.16 14.71
CA ASP A 45 15.09 3.76 15.45
C ASP A 45 13.83 3.77 14.56
N TYR A 46 12.88 2.89 14.90
CA TYR A 46 11.58 2.79 14.21
C TYR A 46 10.52 3.72 14.78
N SER A 47 10.86 4.55 15.77
CA SER A 47 9.89 5.46 16.41
C SER A 47 9.26 6.46 15.42
N GLY A 48 9.95 6.73 14.31
CA GLY A 48 9.42 7.57 13.22
C GLY A 48 8.44 6.87 12.28
N VAL A 49 8.32 5.53 12.34
CA VAL A 49 7.37 4.77 11.52
C VAL A 49 6.04 4.68 12.26
N ASP A 50 5.18 5.67 12.06
CA ASP A 50 3.86 5.72 12.71
C ASP A 50 2.75 5.49 11.67
N ARG A 51 2.17 4.30 11.70
CA ARG A 51 1.05 3.90 10.83
C ARG A 51 -0.17 4.80 11.01
N LYS A 52 -0.38 5.32 12.22
CA LYS A 52 -1.50 6.21 12.51
C LYS A 52 -1.40 7.51 11.73
N LEU A 53 -0.19 8.05 11.54
CA LEU A 53 0.02 9.24 10.70
C LEU A 53 -0.43 9.00 9.27
N ILE A 54 -0.13 7.82 8.72
CA ILE A 54 -0.57 7.44 7.37
C ILE A 54 -2.10 7.37 7.31
N GLU A 55 -2.73 6.69 8.27
CA GLU A 55 -4.18 6.55 8.33
C GLU A 55 -4.89 7.89 8.49
N ASP A 56 -4.36 8.77 9.34
CA ASP A 56 -4.92 10.10 9.57
C ASP A 56 -4.77 10.99 8.33
N PHE A 57 -3.61 10.92 7.64
CA PHE A 57 -3.43 11.63 6.39
C PHE A 57 -4.36 11.13 5.28
N LEU A 58 -4.57 9.83 5.14
CA LEU A 58 -5.53 9.27 4.18
C LEU A 58 -6.96 9.74 4.43
N LYS A 59 -7.33 10.00 5.68
CA LYS A 59 -8.65 10.49 6.07
C LYS A 59 -8.81 12.00 5.88
N LEU A 60 -7.79 12.78 6.23
CA LEU A 60 -7.89 14.23 6.44
C LEU A 60 -7.00 15.06 5.50
N GLY A 61 -5.95 14.47 4.91
CA GLY A 61 -4.99 15.16 4.06
C GLY A 61 -5.58 15.62 2.72
N SER A 62 -4.88 16.51 2.05
CA SER A 62 -5.23 17.05 0.74
C SER A 62 -4.29 16.56 -0.37
N LEU A 63 -4.74 16.64 -1.62
CA LEU A 63 -3.99 16.13 -2.79
C LEU A 63 -2.65 16.85 -3.00
N ASP A 64 -2.60 18.13 -2.74
CA ASP A 64 -1.42 18.99 -2.88
C ASP A 64 -0.38 18.75 -1.78
N GLU A 65 -0.79 18.19 -0.64
CA GLU A 65 0.10 17.85 0.47
C GLU A 65 0.75 16.47 0.35
N CYS A 66 0.28 15.60 -0.55
CA CYS A 66 0.76 14.21 -0.64
C CYS A 66 2.28 14.08 -0.74
N ARG A 67 2.91 14.88 -1.59
CA ARG A 67 4.37 14.83 -1.78
C ARG A 67 5.11 15.26 -0.52
N LEU A 68 4.71 16.37 0.06
CA LEU A 68 5.33 16.91 1.26
C LEU A 68 5.17 15.95 2.45
N PHE A 69 3.97 15.41 2.64
CA PHE A 69 3.71 14.43 3.69
C PHE A 69 4.64 13.22 3.60
N ILE A 70 4.83 12.66 2.41
CA ILE A 70 5.69 11.49 2.22
C ILE A 70 7.16 11.84 2.47
N GLU A 71 7.61 13.00 2.01
CA GLU A 71 8.98 13.48 2.25
C GLU A 71 9.25 13.65 3.76
N GLU A 72 8.31 14.26 4.49
CA GLU A 72 8.40 14.44 5.94
C GLU A 72 8.33 13.10 6.69
N TYR A 73 7.45 12.18 6.26
CA TYR A 73 7.35 10.84 6.84
C TYR A 73 8.66 10.06 6.69
N PHE A 74 9.29 10.12 5.51
CA PHE A 74 10.60 9.50 5.29
C PHE A 74 11.72 10.21 6.05
N ALA A 75 11.69 11.54 6.17
CA ALA A 75 12.66 12.30 6.93
C ALA A 75 12.60 11.96 8.43
N ALA A 76 11.41 11.73 8.98
CA ALA A 76 11.23 11.33 10.38
C ALA A 76 11.87 9.98 10.72
N VAL A 77 11.95 9.08 9.76
CA VAL A 77 12.64 7.77 9.91
C VAL A 77 14.18 7.91 9.90
N GLY A 78 14.69 9.05 9.44
CA GLY A 78 16.10 9.38 9.37
C GLY A 78 16.73 9.11 8.01
N GLU A 79 17.51 10.08 7.52
CA GLU A 79 18.04 10.09 6.15
C GLU A 79 18.87 8.85 5.79
N ASN A 80 19.66 8.33 6.72
CA ASN A 80 20.47 7.13 6.47
C ASN A 80 19.63 5.86 6.39
N ASN A 81 18.49 5.84 7.06
CA ASN A 81 17.61 4.69 7.15
C ASN A 81 16.84 4.48 5.83
N TYR A 82 16.23 5.50 5.26
CA TYR A 82 15.49 5.33 4.02
C TYR A 82 16.38 5.18 2.76
N LYS A 83 17.69 5.46 2.86
CA LYS A 83 18.67 5.10 1.83
C LYS A 83 18.87 3.58 1.72
N SER A 84 18.63 2.84 2.80
CA SER A 84 18.63 1.38 2.78
C SER A 84 17.49 0.85 1.91
N LEU A 85 17.82 0.02 0.91
CA LEU A 85 16.81 -0.62 0.06
C LEU A 85 15.83 -1.45 0.89
N LEU A 86 16.34 -2.15 1.91
CA LEU A 86 15.56 -3.03 2.77
C LEU A 86 14.51 -2.26 3.58
N LEU A 87 14.91 -1.12 4.19
CA LEU A 87 13.96 -0.30 4.94
C LEU A 87 12.95 0.36 4.01
N ARG A 88 13.37 0.85 2.85
CA ARG A 88 12.42 1.34 1.84
C ARG A 88 11.40 0.28 1.46
N GLN A 89 11.82 -0.97 1.24
CA GLN A 89 10.90 -2.07 0.97
C GLN A 89 9.90 -2.26 2.09
N TYR A 90 10.36 -2.29 3.33
CA TYR A 90 9.50 -2.43 4.49
C TYR A 90 8.47 -1.28 4.58
N MET A 91 8.94 -0.04 4.54
CA MET A 91 8.08 1.14 4.62
C MET A 91 7.04 1.20 3.49
N VAL A 92 7.48 0.95 2.26
CA VAL A 92 6.57 0.95 1.11
C VAL A 92 5.52 -0.15 1.23
N MET A 93 5.89 -1.32 1.73
CA MET A 93 4.95 -2.42 1.95
C MET A 93 3.92 -2.07 3.02
N ASP A 94 4.35 -1.49 4.14
CA ASP A 94 3.44 -1.07 5.21
C ASP A 94 2.47 0.02 4.73
N ILE A 95 2.98 1.05 4.06
CA ILE A 95 2.16 2.10 3.43
C ILE A 95 1.19 1.50 2.40
N PHE A 96 1.68 0.61 1.53
CA PHE A 96 0.84 -0.05 0.53
C PHE A 96 -0.35 -0.77 1.17
N TYR A 97 -0.10 -1.56 2.21
CA TYR A 97 -1.19 -2.24 2.92
C TYR A 97 -2.14 -1.28 3.62
N CYS A 98 -1.64 -0.20 4.25
CA CYS A 98 -2.50 0.84 4.82
C CYS A 98 -3.43 1.44 3.76
N VAL A 99 -2.90 1.76 2.57
CA VAL A 99 -3.70 2.29 1.47
C VAL A 99 -4.74 1.28 0.98
N GLN A 100 -4.36 -0.01 0.82
CA GLN A 100 -5.32 -1.04 0.40
C GLN A 100 -6.46 -1.22 1.43
N GLU A 101 -6.15 -1.24 2.72
CA GLU A 101 -7.15 -1.31 3.79
C GLU A 101 -8.05 -0.08 3.81
N PHE A 102 -7.47 1.11 3.62
CA PHE A 102 -8.23 2.36 3.52
C PHE A 102 -9.22 2.33 2.34
N LEU A 103 -8.76 1.98 1.13
CA LEU A 103 -9.61 1.87 -0.06
C LEU A 103 -10.75 0.87 0.13
N LYS A 104 -10.46 -0.28 0.76
CA LYS A 104 -11.48 -1.27 1.12
C LYS A 104 -12.49 -0.68 2.14
N GLY A 105 -12.01 0.08 3.12
CA GLY A 105 -12.85 0.72 4.13
C GLY A 105 -13.84 1.74 3.58
N ILE A 106 -13.51 2.40 2.46
CA ILE A 106 -14.39 3.32 1.74
C ILE A 106 -15.15 2.65 0.58
N ASN A 107 -15.15 1.30 0.53
CA ASN A 107 -15.86 0.48 -0.45
C ASN A 107 -15.45 0.72 -1.92
N VAL A 108 -14.20 1.05 -2.18
CA VAL A 108 -13.66 1.10 -3.55
C VAL A 108 -13.61 -0.31 -4.11
N ASN A 109 -14.21 -0.51 -5.29
CA ASN A 109 -14.18 -1.81 -5.94
C ASN A 109 -12.75 -2.15 -6.41
N ALA A 110 -12.32 -3.40 -6.18
CA ALA A 110 -11.01 -3.89 -6.61
C ALA A 110 -10.75 -3.72 -8.11
N ASP A 111 -11.79 -3.71 -8.94
CA ASP A 111 -11.68 -3.51 -10.39
C ASP A 111 -11.41 -2.05 -10.77
N GLU A 112 -11.70 -1.10 -9.88
CA GLU A 112 -11.39 0.32 -10.05
C GLU A 112 -9.94 0.66 -9.72
N ILE A 113 -9.23 -0.25 -9.04
CA ILE A 113 -7.82 -0.06 -8.67
C ILE A 113 -6.93 -0.56 -9.82
N PRO A 114 -6.14 0.32 -10.45
CA PRO A 114 -5.22 -0.07 -11.51
C PRO A 114 -4.23 -1.16 -11.04
N PRO A 115 -3.82 -2.09 -11.94
CA PRO A 115 -2.87 -3.16 -11.59
C PRO A 115 -1.60 -2.64 -10.91
N GLU A 116 -1.07 -1.48 -11.36
CA GLU A 116 0.14 -0.86 -10.84
C GLU A 116 0.01 -0.43 -9.37
N ARG A 117 -1.22 -0.28 -8.88
CA ARG A 117 -1.54 0.18 -7.51
C ARG A 117 -2.11 -0.92 -6.62
N LYS A 118 -2.34 -2.13 -7.16
CA LYS A 118 -2.80 -3.28 -6.38
C LYS A 118 -1.88 -4.50 -6.45
N ASP A 119 -1.00 -4.59 -7.45
CA ASP A 119 -0.09 -5.73 -7.60
C ASP A 119 1.23 -5.47 -6.86
N ILE A 120 1.38 -6.12 -5.71
CA ILE A 120 2.58 -6.09 -4.88
C ILE A 120 3.86 -6.48 -5.64
N LYS A 121 3.74 -7.29 -6.70
CA LYS A 121 4.89 -7.74 -7.51
C LYS A 121 5.53 -6.62 -8.32
N LEU A 122 4.84 -5.50 -8.50
CA LEU A 122 5.35 -4.34 -9.21
C LEU A 122 6.14 -3.39 -8.30
N ILE A 123 5.94 -3.46 -6.98
CA ILE A 123 6.63 -2.61 -5.99
C ILE A 123 8.16 -2.66 -6.13
N PRO A 124 8.84 -3.83 -6.26
CA PRO A 124 10.29 -3.87 -6.37
C PRO A 124 10.86 -3.06 -7.54
N LYS A 125 10.09 -2.87 -8.60
CA LYS A 125 10.49 -2.04 -9.76
C LYS A 125 10.34 -0.55 -9.46
N ALA A 126 9.35 -0.17 -8.67
CA ALA A 126 9.06 1.21 -8.32
C ALA A 126 10.05 1.79 -7.28
N ILE A 127 10.66 0.93 -6.44
CA ILE A 127 11.49 1.34 -5.30
C ILE A 127 13.00 1.20 -5.53
N THR A 128 13.46 1.29 -6.78
CA THR A 128 14.88 1.12 -7.13
C THR A 128 15.79 2.18 -6.49
N ASN A 129 15.31 3.40 -6.32
CA ASN A 129 16.00 4.49 -5.62
C ASN A 129 15.01 5.35 -4.82
N VAL A 130 15.52 6.31 -4.06
CA VAL A 130 14.69 7.16 -3.19
C VAL A 130 13.66 7.96 -4.01
N GLU A 131 14.09 8.59 -5.10
CA GLU A 131 13.20 9.44 -5.91
C GLU A 131 12.04 8.65 -6.53
N THR A 132 12.32 7.49 -7.14
CA THR A 132 11.26 6.63 -7.70
C THR A 132 10.33 6.10 -6.61
N THR A 133 10.83 5.88 -5.40
CA THR A 133 10.04 5.49 -4.24
C THR A 133 9.07 6.61 -3.83
N LEU A 134 9.57 7.83 -3.70
CA LEU A 134 8.75 9.00 -3.35
C LEU A 134 7.68 9.26 -4.42
N MET A 135 8.04 9.16 -5.71
CA MET A 135 7.08 9.29 -6.80
C MET A 135 5.97 8.23 -6.73
N TYR A 136 6.35 6.95 -6.55
CA TYR A 136 5.39 5.85 -6.45
C TYR A 136 4.41 6.06 -5.29
N LEU A 137 4.92 6.41 -4.12
CA LEU A 137 4.07 6.64 -2.95
C LEU A 137 3.19 7.88 -3.12
N THR A 138 3.72 8.97 -3.68
CA THR A 138 2.93 10.17 -3.99
C THR A 138 1.76 9.82 -4.91
N ASP A 139 2.00 9.08 -5.98
CA ASP A 139 0.95 8.65 -6.92
C ASP A 139 -0.06 7.71 -6.24
N LEU A 140 0.40 6.85 -5.34
CA LEU A 140 -0.47 5.96 -4.58
C LEU A 140 -1.40 6.73 -3.63
N PHE A 141 -0.88 7.74 -2.93
CA PHE A 141 -1.67 8.61 -2.05
C PHE A 141 -2.64 9.49 -2.83
N ILE A 142 -2.20 10.14 -3.91
CA ILE A 142 -3.08 10.92 -4.79
C ILE A 142 -4.26 10.07 -5.27
N PHE A 143 -3.99 8.84 -5.68
CA PHE A 143 -5.04 7.92 -6.08
C PHE A 143 -6.02 7.63 -4.92
N ALA A 144 -5.50 7.30 -3.73
CA ALA A 144 -6.33 6.98 -2.58
C ALA A 144 -7.22 8.15 -2.15
N LEU A 145 -6.66 9.38 -2.10
CA LEU A 145 -7.41 10.58 -1.77
C LEU A 145 -8.45 10.94 -2.85
N THR A 146 -8.12 10.76 -4.13
CA THR A 146 -9.07 10.94 -5.23
C THR A 146 -10.26 9.99 -5.09
N MET A 147 -10.02 8.72 -4.75
CA MET A 147 -11.10 7.74 -4.53
C MET A 147 -11.92 8.06 -3.28
N ARG A 148 -11.29 8.55 -2.21
CA ARG A 148 -11.97 9.06 -1.01
C ARG A 148 -12.94 10.19 -1.35
N ASP A 149 -12.46 11.20 -2.07
CA ASP A 149 -13.23 12.38 -2.39
C ASP A 149 -14.39 12.03 -3.33
N ARG A 150 -14.17 11.10 -4.28
CA ARG A 150 -15.23 10.57 -5.13
C ARG A 150 -16.29 9.82 -4.30
N ALA A 151 -15.90 8.90 -3.44
CA ALA A 151 -16.82 8.14 -2.59
C ALA A 151 -17.64 9.06 -1.67
N SER A 152 -17.02 10.11 -1.14
CA SER A 152 -17.70 11.15 -0.34
C SER A 152 -18.73 11.90 -1.17
N ASN A 153 -18.36 12.37 -2.37
CA ASN A 153 -19.26 13.09 -3.27
C ASN A 153 -20.45 12.22 -3.72
N ASP A 154 -20.23 10.94 -4.03
CA ASP A 154 -21.28 10.00 -4.38
C ASP A 154 -22.27 9.78 -3.23
N ARG A 155 -21.74 9.68 -2.00
CA ARG A 155 -22.58 9.57 -0.79
C ARG A 155 -23.42 10.81 -0.57
N TYR A 156 -22.84 12.02 -0.66
CA TYR A 156 -23.61 13.26 -0.54
C TYR A 156 -24.62 13.43 -1.66
N GLY A 157 -24.27 13.09 -2.89
CA GLY A 157 -25.18 13.10 -4.03
C GLY A 157 -26.39 12.19 -3.82
N THR A 158 -26.19 11.02 -3.24
CA THR A 158 -27.28 10.08 -2.88
C THR A 158 -28.15 10.66 -1.78
N LEU A 159 -27.58 11.17 -0.69
CA LEU A 159 -28.33 11.78 0.41
C LEU A 159 -29.20 12.96 -0.07
N ILE A 160 -28.65 13.82 -0.94
CA ILE A 160 -29.38 14.97 -1.52
C ILE A 160 -30.55 14.48 -2.38
N ARG A 161 -30.35 13.44 -3.18
CA ARG A 161 -31.41 12.87 -4.02
C ARG A 161 -32.51 12.29 -3.16
N ASP A 162 -32.16 11.46 -2.16
CA ASP A 162 -33.11 10.84 -1.25
C ASP A 162 -33.91 11.89 -0.46
N ALA A 163 -33.25 12.98 -0.02
CA ALA A 163 -33.92 14.12 0.61
C ALA A 163 -34.92 14.79 -0.33
N LYS A 164 -34.55 15.05 -1.59
CA LYS A 164 -35.43 15.66 -2.60
C LYS A 164 -36.63 14.78 -2.90
N ASP A 165 -36.44 13.48 -3.06
CA ASP A 165 -37.50 12.52 -3.33
C ASP A 165 -38.47 12.43 -2.14
N TYR A 166 -37.96 12.42 -0.91
CA TYR A 166 -38.77 12.45 0.30
C TYR A 166 -39.60 13.75 0.44
N ILE A 167 -39.00 14.90 0.13
CA ILE A 167 -39.71 16.17 0.09
C ILE A 167 -40.83 16.14 -0.96
N ALA A 168 -40.56 15.66 -2.16
CA ALA A 168 -41.51 15.61 -3.26
C ALA A 168 -42.72 14.69 -2.93
N GLN A 169 -42.52 13.65 -2.12
CA GLN A 169 -43.59 12.74 -1.68
C GLN A 169 -44.41 13.28 -0.50
N ASN A 170 -43.84 14.19 0.30
CA ASN A 170 -44.44 14.61 1.58
C ASN A 170 -44.77 16.11 1.69
N TYR A 171 -44.49 16.92 0.64
CA TYR A 171 -44.68 18.38 0.71
C TYR A 171 -46.11 18.84 1.02
N SER A 172 -47.12 18.02 0.74
CA SER A 172 -48.51 18.31 1.02
C SER A 172 -48.92 18.02 2.48
N ASN A 173 -48.08 17.39 3.28
CA ASN A 173 -48.34 17.10 4.67
C ASN A 173 -48.05 18.35 5.53
N SER A 174 -49.04 18.88 6.22
CA SER A 174 -48.91 20.07 7.07
C SER A 174 -47.99 19.89 8.26
N GLU A 175 -47.69 18.65 8.68
CA GLU A 175 -46.73 18.34 9.75
C GLU A 175 -45.31 18.08 9.25
N PHE A 176 -45.11 18.19 7.93
CA PHE A 176 -43.79 17.94 7.31
C PHE A 176 -42.75 18.93 7.83
N SER A 177 -41.60 18.43 8.30
CA SER A 177 -40.57 19.21 8.93
C SER A 177 -39.18 18.82 8.52
N LEU A 178 -38.19 19.72 8.73
CA LEU A 178 -36.79 19.46 8.49
C LEU A 178 -36.28 18.25 9.29
N ASN A 179 -36.79 18.06 10.52
CA ASN A 179 -36.40 16.92 11.36
C ASN A 179 -36.84 15.59 10.74
N MET A 180 -37.99 15.55 10.07
CA MET A 180 -38.45 14.34 9.35
C MET A 180 -37.52 14.01 8.18
N ILE A 181 -37.04 15.02 7.44
CA ILE A 181 -36.07 14.83 6.36
C ILE A 181 -34.74 14.29 6.95
N ALA A 182 -34.21 14.96 7.98
CA ALA A 182 -32.97 14.57 8.63
C ALA A 182 -33.00 13.12 9.15
N THR A 183 -34.11 12.75 9.78
CA THR A 183 -34.34 11.38 10.25
C THR A 183 -34.43 10.37 9.10
N HIS A 184 -35.13 10.73 8.00
CA HIS A 184 -35.27 9.86 6.83
C HIS A 184 -33.96 9.54 6.16
N ILE A 185 -33.08 10.56 5.98
CA ILE A 185 -31.77 10.39 5.35
C ILE A 185 -30.66 10.00 6.34
N GLY A 186 -31.00 9.80 7.63
CA GLY A 186 -30.07 9.34 8.66
C GLY A 186 -28.99 10.36 9.06
N VAL A 187 -29.27 11.66 8.92
CA VAL A 187 -28.41 12.75 9.41
C VAL A 187 -29.14 13.44 10.57
N SER A 188 -28.63 13.25 11.77
CA SER A 188 -29.18 13.85 13.01
C SER A 188 -28.13 14.67 13.72
#